data_770b111584d5db99f53202bc27d63c0f
#
_entry.id   770b111584d5db99f53202bc27d63c0f
#
_cell.length_a   1.000
_cell.length_b   1.000
_cell.length_c   1.000
_cell.angle_alpha   90.00
_cell.angle_beta   90.00
_cell.angle_gamma   90.00
#
_symmetry.space_group_name_H-M   'P 1'
#
loop_
_entity.id
_entity.type
_entity.pdbx_description
1 polymer ?
#
loop_
_entity_poly.entity_id
_entity_poly.type
_entity_poly.pdbx_seq_one_letter_code
_entity_poly.pdbx_strand_id
1 'polypeptide(L)'
;MSESVASQQPAAGTRKTFWAWTVATFFGAGLGKPGPGTWGSVAAVLLWAAAAWGLHLGPHGLLIFLAIGIALSVGLGVPAATIAARESGRHDPGFVVIDEVAGQWITLLFCPVDWRHGIIALILFRLFDITKPFPVRRLESLPEGWGVVFDDVAAGLYALGVATLLRIWI
;
A
#
# COMPACT_ATOMS: atom_id res chain seq x y z
N MET A 1 18.21 15.14 42.46
CA MET A 1 18.39 13.85 41.81
C MET A 1 17.73 13.97 40.44
N SER A 2 18.53 14.26 39.43
CA SER A 2 18.09 14.43 38.05
C SER A 2 18.37 13.11 37.32
N GLU A 3 17.32 12.33 37.08
CA GLU A 3 17.42 11.17 36.21
C GLU A 3 17.55 11.65 34.74
N SER A 4 18.71 11.42 34.20
CA SER A 4 19.01 11.63 32.78
C SER A 4 18.17 10.69 31.97
N VAL A 5 17.20 11.23 31.22
CA VAL A 5 16.55 10.52 30.12
C VAL A 5 17.63 10.20 29.10
N ALA A 6 18.14 8.98 29.16
CA ALA A 6 19.05 8.46 28.15
C ALA A 6 18.32 8.42 26.81
N SER A 7 18.66 9.33 25.91
CA SER A 7 18.30 9.30 24.51
C SER A 7 18.82 7.98 23.92
N GLN A 8 17.92 7.03 23.68
CA GLN A 8 18.25 5.83 22.94
C GLN A 8 18.59 6.23 21.50
N GLN A 9 19.88 6.40 21.25
CA GLN A 9 20.39 6.50 19.90
C GLN A 9 20.07 5.18 19.16
N PRO A 10 19.57 5.25 17.93
CA PRO A 10 19.37 4.04 17.13
C PRO A 10 20.70 3.33 17.00
N ALA A 11 20.74 2.04 17.33
CA ALA A 11 21.93 1.20 17.16
C ALA A 11 22.38 1.27 15.71
N ALA A 12 23.55 1.82 15.47
CA ALA A 12 24.19 1.86 14.17
C ALA A 12 24.37 0.42 13.66
N GLY A 13 23.75 0.08 12.51
CA GLY A 13 24.06 -1.15 11.77
C GLY A 13 23.16 -2.34 12.01
N THR A 14 21.85 -2.17 12.24
CA THR A 14 20.93 -3.31 12.15
C THR A 14 20.92 -3.87 10.72
N ARG A 15 21.27 -5.15 10.61
CA ARG A 15 21.29 -5.88 9.33
C ARG A 15 19.87 -5.89 8.76
N LYS A 16 19.68 -5.30 7.57
CA LYS A 16 18.38 -5.28 6.91
C LYS A 16 17.93 -6.70 6.58
N THR A 17 16.75 -7.08 7.01
CA THR A 17 16.13 -8.36 6.66
C THR A 17 15.67 -8.30 5.21
N PHE A 18 16.42 -8.94 4.31
CA PHE A 18 16.26 -8.80 2.86
C PHE A 18 14.82 -9.01 2.38
N TRP A 19 14.16 -10.11 2.77
CA TRP A 19 12.79 -10.37 2.33
C TRP A 19 11.80 -9.29 2.79
N ALA A 20 11.94 -8.83 4.05
CA ALA A 20 11.03 -7.83 4.61
C ALA A 20 11.18 -6.49 3.88
N TRP A 21 12.41 -6.07 3.60
CA TRP A 21 12.66 -4.85 2.84
C TRP A 21 12.21 -4.96 1.38
N THR A 22 12.38 -6.12 0.74
CA THR A 22 11.91 -6.35 -0.62
C THR A 22 10.39 -6.27 -0.70
N VAL A 23 9.68 -6.89 0.24
CA VAL A 23 8.21 -6.84 0.31
C VAL A 23 7.74 -5.46 0.69
N ALA A 24 8.26 -4.87 1.78
CA ALA A 24 7.85 -3.56 2.26
C ALA A 24 8.01 -2.45 1.21
N THR A 25 9.13 -2.46 0.46
CA THR A 25 9.38 -1.48 -0.62
C THR A 25 8.71 -1.86 -1.94
N PHE A 26 7.95 -2.94 -1.97
CA PHE A 26 7.39 -3.51 -3.19
C PHE A 26 8.43 -3.58 -4.32
N PHE A 27 9.43 -4.46 -4.10
CA PHE A 27 10.55 -4.67 -5.04
C PHE A 27 11.33 -3.40 -5.40
N GLY A 28 11.38 -2.43 -4.48
CA GLY A 28 12.13 -1.18 -4.63
C GLY A 28 11.31 0.00 -5.15
N ALA A 29 10.03 -0.16 -5.48
CA ALA A 29 9.15 0.96 -5.88
C ALA A 29 9.11 2.07 -4.82
N GLY A 30 9.07 1.70 -3.52
CA GLY A 30 9.12 2.62 -2.39
C GLY A 30 10.42 3.41 -2.22
N LEU A 31 11.44 3.17 -3.04
CA LEU A 31 12.66 3.97 -3.06
C LEU A 31 12.57 5.15 -4.04
N GLY A 32 11.47 5.23 -4.82
CA GLY A 32 11.21 6.30 -5.78
C GLY A 32 11.02 7.66 -5.11
N LYS A 33 11.50 8.72 -5.73
CA LYS A 33 11.36 10.11 -5.28
C LYS A 33 10.87 10.99 -6.42
N PRO A 34 10.05 12.03 -6.13
CA PRO A 34 9.37 12.31 -4.87
C PRO A 34 8.17 11.36 -4.65
N GLY A 35 7.70 11.25 -3.40
CA GLY A 35 6.46 10.55 -3.06
C GLY A 35 6.50 9.02 -3.25
N PRO A 36 7.24 8.28 -2.41
CA PRO A 36 7.38 6.82 -2.50
C PRO A 36 6.04 6.08 -2.64
N GLY A 37 5.02 6.44 -1.85
CA GLY A 37 3.71 5.84 -1.91
C GLY A 37 3.01 5.99 -3.27
N THR A 38 3.24 7.13 -3.97
CA THR A 38 2.75 7.29 -5.35
C THR A 38 3.43 6.29 -6.30
N TRP A 39 4.71 6.02 -6.12
CA TRP A 39 5.41 5.00 -6.90
C TRP A 39 4.92 3.58 -6.61
N GLY A 40 4.57 3.28 -5.34
CA GLY A 40 3.91 2.03 -4.95
C GLY A 40 2.56 1.86 -5.66
N SER A 41 1.70 2.89 -5.59
CA SER A 41 0.40 2.89 -6.27
C SER A 41 0.52 2.78 -7.79
N VAL A 42 1.46 3.50 -8.42
CA VAL A 42 1.74 3.39 -9.87
C VAL A 42 2.20 1.98 -10.23
N ALA A 43 3.11 1.39 -9.46
CA ALA A 43 3.57 0.02 -9.69
C ALA A 43 2.42 -0.98 -9.61
N ALA A 44 1.49 -0.80 -8.66
CA ALA A 44 0.28 -1.63 -8.55
C ALA A 44 -0.62 -1.53 -9.79
N VAL A 45 -0.86 -0.31 -10.31
CA VAL A 45 -1.64 -0.09 -11.56
C VAL A 45 -0.93 -0.71 -12.76
N LEU A 46 0.39 -0.56 -12.88
CA LEU A 46 1.16 -1.15 -13.97
C LEU A 46 1.11 -2.68 -13.95
N LEU A 47 1.20 -3.30 -12.78
CA LEU A 47 1.07 -4.75 -12.66
C LEU A 47 -0.34 -5.25 -12.99
N TRP A 48 -1.39 -4.53 -12.57
CA TRP A 48 -2.76 -4.81 -12.96
C TRP A 48 -2.92 -4.75 -14.50
N ALA A 49 -2.42 -3.71 -15.13
CA ALA A 49 -2.45 -3.56 -16.58
C ALA A 49 -1.65 -4.68 -17.29
N ALA A 50 -0.46 -5.00 -16.78
CA ALA A 50 0.36 -6.09 -17.30
C ALA A 50 -0.32 -7.46 -17.16
N ALA A 51 -1.01 -7.72 -16.05
CA ALA A 51 -1.79 -8.93 -15.87
C ALA A 51 -2.95 -9.02 -16.86
N ALA A 52 -3.67 -7.92 -17.05
CA ALA A 52 -4.79 -7.88 -17.98
C ALA A 52 -4.36 -8.04 -19.46
N TRP A 53 -3.39 -7.23 -19.89
CA TRP A 53 -2.99 -7.20 -21.32
C TRP A 53 -1.87 -8.18 -21.65
N GLY A 54 -0.89 -8.34 -20.76
CA GLY A 54 0.27 -9.20 -21.01
C GLY A 54 -0.03 -10.67 -20.81
N LEU A 55 -0.83 -11.02 -19.79
CA LEU A 55 -1.25 -12.41 -19.54
C LEU A 55 -2.63 -12.72 -20.13
N HIS A 56 -3.26 -11.75 -20.81
CA HIS A 56 -4.59 -11.88 -21.41
C HIS A 56 -5.65 -12.39 -20.41
N LEU A 57 -5.57 -11.96 -19.15
CA LEU A 57 -6.53 -12.37 -18.13
C LEU A 57 -7.89 -11.74 -18.41
N GLY A 58 -8.91 -12.58 -18.56
CA GLY A 58 -10.29 -12.11 -18.57
C GLY A 58 -10.74 -11.59 -17.21
N PRO A 59 -11.96 -11.03 -17.10
CA PRO A 59 -12.43 -10.38 -15.85
C PRO A 59 -12.31 -11.25 -14.60
N HIS A 60 -12.67 -12.52 -14.68
CA HIS A 60 -12.56 -13.46 -13.56
C HIS A 60 -11.10 -13.77 -13.20
N GLY A 61 -10.23 -13.95 -14.18
CA GLY A 61 -8.80 -14.19 -13.94
C GLY A 61 -8.13 -12.97 -13.29
N LEU A 62 -8.50 -11.78 -13.72
CA LEU A 62 -7.99 -10.52 -13.14
C LEU A 62 -8.50 -10.32 -11.71
N LEU A 63 -9.77 -10.64 -11.44
CA LEU A 63 -10.32 -10.59 -10.08
C LEU A 63 -9.57 -11.55 -9.14
N ILE A 64 -9.29 -12.77 -9.58
CA ILE A 64 -8.51 -13.76 -8.81
C ILE A 64 -7.08 -13.24 -8.59
N PHE A 65 -6.44 -12.70 -9.62
CA PHE A 65 -5.11 -12.10 -9.52
C PHE A 65 -5.06 -11.00 -8.46
N LEU A 66 -6.01 -10.05 -8.51
CA LEU A 66 -6.11 -8.97 -7.53
C LEU A 66 -6.39 -9.50 -6.11
N ALA A 67 -7.33 -10.44 -5.97
CA ALA A 67 -7.67 -11.02 -4.66
C ALA A 67 -6.45 -11.71 -4.01
N ILE A 68 -5.70 -12.49 -4.78
CA ILE A 68 -4.46 -13.14 -4.30
C ILE A 68 -3.42 -12.06 -3.97
N GLY A 69 -3.24 -11.08 -4.84
CA GLY A 69 -2.30 -9.98 -4.61
C GLY A 69 -2.61 -9.19 -3.34
N ILE A 70 -3.88 -8.83 -3.12
CA ILE A 70 -4.33 -8.16 -1.89
C ILE A 70 -4.03 -9.02 -0.66
N ALA A 71 -4.41 -10.31 -0.70
CA ALA A 71 -4.17 -11.23 0.41
C ALA A 71 -2.67 -11.37 0.74
N LEU A 72 -1.80 -11.45 -0.28
CA LEU A 72 -0.35 -11.50 -0.10
C LEU A 72 0.20 -10.15 0.40
N SER A 73 -0.27 -9.03 -0.15
CA SER A 73 0.16 -7.69 0.29
C SER A 73 -0.19 -7.43 1.75
N VAL A 74 -1.37 -7.84 2.22
CA VAL A 74 -1.74 -7.73 3.63
C VAL A 74 -0.98 -8.77 4.47
N GLY A 75 -1.01 -10.05 4.07
CA GLY A 75 -0.45 -11.14 4.88
C GLY A 75 1.08 -11.07 5.04
N LEU A 76 1.81 -10.67 4.00
CA LEU A 76 3.26 -10.48 4.06
C LEU A 76 3.63 -9.02 4.37
N GLY A 77 2.79 -8.07 4.00
CA GLY A 77 3.01 -6.63 4.18
C GLY A 77 3.06 -6.24 5.65
N VAL A 78 2.11 -6.70 6.48
CA VAL A 78 2.10 -6.41 7.92
C VAL A 78 3.42 -6.82 8.61
N PRO A 79 3.89 -8.08 8.52
CA PRO A 79 5.16 -8.45 9.13
C PRO A 79 6.36 -7.74 8.47
N ALA A 80 6.34 -7.51 7.16
CA ALA A 80 7.42 -6.81 6.46
C ALA A 80 7.51 -5.34 6.88
N ALA A 81 6.39 -4.63 6.96
CA ALA A 81 6.31 -3.25 7.44
C ALA A 81 6.80 -3.14 8.90
N THR A 82 6.36 -4.07 9.76
CA THR A 82 6.80 -4.14 11.16
C THR A 82 8.33 -4.29 11.27
N ILE A 83 8.92 -5.22 10.53
CA ILE A 83 10.37 -5.45 10.53
C ILE A 83 11.10 -4.23 9.98
N ALA A 84 10.66 -3.69 8.84
CA ALA A 84 11.28 -2.53 8.20
C ALA A 84 11.21 -1.26 9.08
N ALA A 85 10.08 -1.05 9.77
CA ALA A 85 9.91 0.04 10.74
C ALA A 85 10.90 -0.10 11.90
N ARG A 86 10.99 -1.28 12.53
CA ARG A 86 11.92 -1.54 13.64
C ARG A 86 13.39 -1.40 13.21
N GLU A 87 13.77 -1.96 12.07
CA GLU A 87 15.15 -1.91 11.56
C GLU A 87 15.55 -0.50 11.09
N SER A 88 14.60 0.32 10.63
CA SER A 88 14.85 1.72 10.24
C SER A 88 14.81 2.70 11.41
N GLY A 89 14.32 2.27 12.59
CA GLY A 89 14.10 3.16 13.74
C GLY A 89 12.99 4.19 13.53
N ARG A 90 12.06 3.95 12.58
CA ARG A 90 10.93 4.83 12.26
C ARG A 90 9.64 4.09 12.49
N HIS A 91 8.65 4.78 13.04
CA HIS A 91 7.31 4.19 13.27
C HIS A 91 6.58 3.93 11.94
N ASP A 92 6.62 4.89 11.05
CA ASP A 92 6.05 4.82 9.70
C ASP A 92 7.12 5.31 8.70
N PRO A 93 7.90 4.37 8.14
CA PRO A 93 8.93 4.76 7.19
C PRO A 93 8.34 4.89 5.80
N GLY A 94 8.32 6.10 5.26
CA GLY A 94 7.72 6.42 3.95
C GLY A 94 8.27 5.66 2.73
N PHE A 95 9.20 4.72 2.90
CA PHE A 95 9.63 3.78 1.85
C PHE A 95 8.87 2.45 1.89
N VAL A 96 8.09 2.21 2.92
CA VAL A 96 7.12 1.11 2.96
C VAL A 96 5.97 1.53 2.06
N VAL A 97 5.65 0.72 1.06
CA VAL A 97 4.63 1.02 0.04
C VAL A 97 3.79 -0.21 -0.33
N ILE A 98 3.97 -1.31 0.39
CA ILE A 98 3.17 -2.53 0.20
C ILE A 98 1.71 -2.33 0.60
N ASP A 99 1.44 -1.42 1.51
CA ASP A 99 0.16 -0.92 1.96
C ASP A 99 -0.56 -0.18 0.84
N GLU A 100 0.12 0.77 0.18
CA GLU A 100 -0.44 1.47 -0.98
C GLU A 100 -0.73 0.50 -2.14
N VAL A 101 0.07 -0.55 -2.31
CA VAL A 101 -0.22 -1.60 -3.29
C VAL A 101 -1.51 -2.34 -2.96
N ALA A 102 -1.70 -2.73 -1.69
CA ALA A 102 -2.92 -3.39 -1.26
C ALA A 102 -4.16 -2.51 -1.47
N GLY A 103 -4.12 -1.25 -1.01
CA GLY A 103 -5.21 -0.29 -1.16
C GLY A 103 -5.51 0.05 -2.62
N GLN A 104 -4.48 0.23 -3.44
CA GLN A 104 -4.64 0.47 -4.87
C GLN A 104 -5.28 -0.72 -5.58
N TRP A 105 -4.90 -1.95 -5.27
CA TRP A 105 -5.51 -3.15 -5.86
C TRP A 105 -6.96 -3.36 -5.41
N ILE A 106 -7.32 -2.98 -4.17
CA ILE A 106 -8.72 -2.95 -3.73
C ILE A 106 -9.52 -1.96 -4.58
N THR A 107 -8.97 -0.78 -4.83
CA THR A 107 -9.63 0.24 -5.67
C THR A 107 -9.84 -0.26 -7.10
N LEU A 108 -8.94 -1.09 -7.63
CA LEU A 108 -9.01 -1.65 -8.98
C LEU A 108 -9.95 -2.86 -9.12
N LEU A 109 -10.52 -3.36 -8.01
CA LEU A 109 -11.54 -4.39 -8.09
C LEU A 109 -12.71 -3.89 -8.93
N PHE A 110 -13.12 -4.67 -9.92
CA PHE A 110 -14.19 -4.36 -10.88
C PHE A 110 -13.92 -3.16 -11.81
N CYS A 111 -12.71 -2.61 -11.79
CA CYS A 111 -12.30 -1.52 -12.67
C CYS A 111 -12.24 -2.00 -14.13
N PRO A 112 -12.84 -1.27 -15.09
CA PRO A 112 -12.63 -1.55 -16.52
C PRO A 112 -11.16 -1.45 -16.90
N VAL A 113 -10.72 -2.38 -17.78
CA VAL A 113 -9.29 -2.49 -18.13
C VAL A 113 -8.96 -1.52 -19.25
N ASP A 114 -8.80 -0.27 -18.91
CA ASP A 114 -8.28 0.77 -19.80
C ASP A 114 -7.46 1.81 -19.02
N TRP A 115 -6.66 2.59 -19.72
CA TRP A 115 -5.75 3.55 -19.12
C TRP A 115 -6.46 4.68 -18.36
N ARG A 116 -7.66 5.09 -18.81
CA ARG A 116 -8.42 6.19 -18.17
C ARG A 116 -8.91 5.77 -16.80
N HIS A 117 -9.53 4.60 -16.71
CA HIS A 117 -10.00 4.05 -15.45
C HIS A 117 -8.84 3.71 -14.49
N GLY A 118 -7.70 3.23 -15.01
CA GLY A 118 -6.49 3.05 -14.21
C GLY A 118 -5.99 4.35 -13.57
N ILE A 119 -5.99 5.47 -14.31
CA ILE A 119 -5.64 6.79 -13.78
C ILE A 119 -6.68 7.28 -12.77
N ILE A 120 -7.97 7.11 -13.05
CA ILE A 120 -9.04 7.49 -12.11
C ILE A 120 -8.91 6.71 -10.79
N ALA A 121 -8.67 5.40 -10.88
CA ALA A 121 -8.45 4.56 -9.71
C ALA A 121 -7.24 5.04 -8.89
N LEU A 122 -6.13 5.40 -9.56
CA LEU A 122 -4.95 5.95 -8.90
C LEU A 122 -5.28 7.25 -8.16
N ILE A 123 -5.96 8.17 -8.81
CA ILE A 123 -6.34 9.47 -8.22
C ILE A 123 -7.28 9.26 -7.03
N LEU A 124 -8.30 8.42 -7.16
CA LEU A 124 -9.26 8.15 -6.10
C LEU A 124 -8.58 7.52 -4.88
N PHE A 125 -7.77 6.49 -5.08
CA PHE A 125 -7.04 5.87 -3.99
C PHE A 125 -6.15 6.89 -3.27
N ARG A 126 -5.29 7.62 -4.01
CA ARG A 126 -4.40 8.62 -3.41
C ARG A 126 -5.15 9.75 -2.70
N LEU A 127 -6.33 10.13 -3.19
CA LEU A 127 -7.18 11.11 -2.53
C LEU A 127 -7.59 10.63 -1.13
N PHE A 128 -8.09 9.40 -1.00
CA PHE A 128 -8.54 8.86 0.29
C PHE A 128 -7.40 8.49 1.22
N ASP A 129 -6.28 8.00 0.69
CA ASP A 129 -5.07 7.72 1.44
C ASP A 129 -4.45 9.00 2.05
N ILE A 130 -4.37 10.09 1.29
CA ILE A 130 -3.81 11.36 1.78
C ILE A 130 -4.78 12.09 2.73
N THR A 131 -6.08 12.11 2.42
CA THR A 131 -7.07 12.83 3.22
C THR A 131 -7.52 12.08 4.45
N LYS A 132 -7.41 10.75 4.44
CA LYS A 132 -7.76 9.83 5.53
C LYS A 132 -9.06 10.20 6.25
N PRO A 133 -10.23 10.14 5.53
CA PRO A 133 -11.52 10.48 6.11
C PRO A 133 -11.82 9.55 7.28
N PHE A 134 -12.68 10.02 8.21
CA PHE A 134 -13.15 9.16 9.30
C PHE A 134 -13.89 7.92 8.73
N PRO A 135 -13.64 6.67 9.23
CA PRO A 135 -12.75 6.30 10.33
C PRO A 135 -11.30 5.91 9.92
N VAL A 136 -10.88 6.07 8.66
CA VAL A 136 -9.57 5.64 8.12
C VAL A 136 -8.43 6.10 9.02
N ARG A 137 -8.44 7.39 9.40
CA ARG A 137 -7.41 7.97 10.30
C ARG A 137 -7.25 7.24 11.64
N ARG A 138 -8.30 6.58 12.15
CA ARG A 138 -8.21 5.83 13.41
C ARG A 138 -7.41 4.53 13.26
N LEU A 139 -7.30 3.99 12.05
CA LEU A 139 -6.57 2.75 11.80
C LEU A 139 -5.06 2.95 11.91
N GLU A 140 -4.53 4.15 11.65
CA GLU A 140 -3.13 4.49 11.88
C GLU A 140 -2.68 4.25 13.33
N SER A 141 -3.61 4.30 14.31
CA SER A 141 -3.30 4.05 15.71
C SER A 141 -3.14 2.57 16.07
N LEU A 142 -3.37 1.67 15.14
CA LEU A 142 -3.11 0.25 15.34
C LEU A 142 -1.60 0.00 15.48
N PRO A 143 -1.21 -1.02 16.27
CA PRO A 143 0.21 -1.26 16.55
C PRO A 143 0.98 -1.73 15.31
N GLU A 144 2.19 -1.23 15.16
CA GLU A 144 3.18 -1.70 14.20
C GLU A 144 2.68 -1.67 12.73
N GLY A 145 2.99 -2.70 11.94
CA GLY A 145 2.58 -2.81 10.54
C GLY A 145 1.06 -2.92 10.29
N TRP A 146 0.27 -3.20 11.34
CA TRP A 146 -1.19 -3.20 11.20
C TRP A 146 -1.74 -1.82 10.90
N GLY A 147 -1.27 -0.79 11.62
CA GLY A 147 -1.66 0.60 11.37
C GLY A 147 -1.31 1.04 9.95
N VAL A 148 -0.08 0.74 9.53
CA VAL A 148 0.45 1.10 8.22
C VAL A 148 -0.34 0.45 7.07
N VAL A 149 -0.77 -0.81 7.21
CA VAL A 149 -1.45 -1.53 6.12
C VAL A 149 -2.95 -1.30 6.10
N PHE A 150 -3.59 -1.23 7.28
CA PHE A 150 -5.06 -1.21 7.32
C PHE A 150 -5.69 0.15 7.04
N ASP A 151 -4.98 1.24 7.23
CA ASP A 151 -5.48 2.55 6.81
C ASP A 151 -5.56 2.64 5.28
N ASP A 152 -4.59 2.10 4.55
CA ASP A 152 -4.61 2.03 3.08
C ASP A 152 -5.64 1.04 2.53
N VAL A 153 -5.83 -0.11 3.20
CA VAL A 153 -6.93 -1.02 2.90
C VAL A 153 -8.28 -0.28 3.01
N ALA A 154 -8.47 0.50 4.07
CA ALA A 154 -9.70 1.28 4.25
C ALA A 154 -9.81 2.41 3.21
N ALA A 155 -8.73 3.11 2.90
CA ALA A 155 -8.70 4.12 1.84
C ALA A 155 -9.08 3.51 0.48
N GLY A 156 -8.56 2.31 0.16
CA GLY A 156 -8.92 1.56 -1.03
C GLY A 156 -10.39 1.18 -1.10
N LEU A 157 -10.98 0.75 0.03
CA LEU A 157 -12.42 0.46 0.12
C LEU A 157 -13.28 1.72 -0.08
N TYR A 158 -12.86 2.88 0.43
CA TYR A 158 -13.53 4.15 0.18
C TYR A 158 -13.47 4.53 -1.31
N ALA A 159 -12.30 4.41 -1.92
CA ALA A 159 -12.13 4.70 -3.34
C ALA A 159 -12.99 3.77 -4.21
N LEU A 160 -13.01 2.48 -3.92
CA LEU A 160 -13.87 1.50 -4.59
C LEU A 160 -15.35 1.82 -4.41
N GLY A 161 -15.77 2.15 -3.18
CA GLY A 161 -17.14 2.51 -2.86
C GLY A 161 -17.61 3.74 -3.64
N VAL A 162 -16.80 4.80 -3.68
CA VAL A 162 -17.10 6.02 -4.44
C VAL A 162 -17.14 5.73 -5.95
N ALA A 163 -16.18 4.99 -6.48
CA ALA A 163 -16.16 4.62 -7.89
C ALA A 163 -17.42 3.83 -8.31
N THR A 164 -17.86 2.92 -7.45
CA THR A 164 -19.08 2.12 -7.68
C THR A 164 -20.36 2.97 -7.57
N LEU A 165 -20.47 3.80 -6.52
CA LEU A 165 -21.65 4.66 -6.30
C LEU A 165 -21.84 5.69 -7.40
N LEU A 166 -20.75 6.28 -7.88
CA LEU A 166 -20.77 7.25 -8.98
C LEU A 166 -20.81 6.59 -10.35
N ARG A 167 -20.90 5.26 -10.41
CA ARG A 167 -20.89 4.48 -11.65
C ARG A 167 -19.69 4.79 -12.56
N ILE A 168 -18.54 5.08 -11.95
CA ILE A 168 -17.30 5.37 -12.69
C ILE A 168 -16.80 4.12 -13.43
N TRP A 169 -17.13 2.92 -12.91
CA TRP A 169 -16.74 1.62 -13.48
C TRP A 169 -17.73 1.06 -14.52
N ILE A 170 -18.69 1.87 -15.03
CA ILE A 170 -19.71 1.41 -16.00
C ILE A 170 -19.49 2.08 -17.36
#